data_f2c180c2265a9c7fd5f4a6a2d693c61b
#
_entry.id   f2c180c2265a9c7fd5f4a6a2d693c61b
#
_cell.length_a   1.000
_cell.length_b   1.000
_cell.length_c   1.000
_cell.angle_alpha   90.00
_cell.angle_beta   90.00
_cell.angle_gamma   90.00
#
_symmetry.space_group_name_H-M   'P 1'
#
loop_
_entity.id
_entity.type
_entity.pdbx_description
1 polymer ?
#
loop_
_entity_poly.entity_id
_entity_poly.type
_entity_poly.pdbx_seq_one_letter_code
_entity_poly.pdbx_strand_id
1 'polypeptide(L)'
;MFMKKLKVVMICFAVAFLLGFMAHSFNVLAEEKSPEQKAARKAIEKGLDESLGMPVLKGDLWQKMTHDSKVAFIWGFGHVVSIEQYLMEKYPELKRDSFVAKVVEGMANTPMNEVVARVDRYYEMHPNEIDKPVTSVLWDTMIRPNIKTGIAGHPLKNKP
;
A
#
# COMPACT_ATOMS: atom_id res chain seq x y z
N MET A 1 -30.06 19.07 -45.86
CA MET A 1 -28.69 18.47 -45.93
C MET A 1 -27.73 19.01 -44.89
N PHE A 2 -27.90 20.25 -44.43
CA PHE A 2 -27.03 20.94 -43.45
C PHE A 2 -27.11 20.38 -42.02
N MET A 3 -28.30 20.01 -41.54
CA MET A 3 -28.51 19.52 -40.16
C MET A 3 -27.91 18.13 -39.88
N LYS A 4 -27.73 17.27 -40.89
CA LYS A 4 -27.06 15.95 -40.69
C LYS A 4 -25.55 16.11 -40.49
N LYS A 5 -24.89 17.05 -41.17
CA LYS A 5 -23.45 17.33 -41.01
C LYS A 5 -23.13 17.95 -39.65
N LEU A 6 -24.02 18.79 -39.10
CA LEU A 6 -23.83 19.39 -37.77
C LEU A 6 -23.91 18.38 -36.64
N LYS A 7 -24.80 17.36 -36.71
CA LYS A 7 -24.90 16.28 -35.71
C LYS A 7 -23.65 15.37 -35.68
N VAL A 8 -23.07 15.09 -36.86
CA VAL A 8 -21.85 14.26 -36.93
C VAL A 8 -20.65 15.01 -36.33
N VAL A 9 -20.50 16.30 -36.58
CA VAL A 9 -19.42 17.11 -36.00
C VAL A 9 -19.55 17.20 -34.47
N MET A 10 -20.76 17.36 -33.90
CA MET A 10 -20.98 17.38 -32.46
C MET A 10 -20.65 16.03 -31.80
N ILE A 11 -20.98 14.92 -32.46
CA ILE A 11 -20.67 13.59 -31.93
C ILE A 11 -19.15 13.34 -31.94
N CYS A 12 -18.42 13.75 -32.96
CA CYS A 12 -16.96 13.64 -33.00
C CYS A 12 -16.27 14.50 -31.93
N PHE A 13 -16.78 15.71 -31.63
CA PHE A 13 -16.25 16.52 -30.53
C PHE A 13 -16.53 15.92 -29.16
N ALA A 14 -17.71 15.34 -28.96
CA ALA A 14 -18.04 14.65 -27.67
C ALA A 14 -17.17 13.41 -27.42
N VAL A 15 -16.89 12.61 -28.46
CA VAL A 15 -16.02 11.44 -28.36
C VAL A 15 -14.57 11.83 -28.13
N ALA A 16 -14.07 12.88 -28.81
CA ALA A 16 -12.71 13.39 -28.59
C ALA A 16 -12.52 13.97 -27.19
N PHE A 17 -13.55 14.63 -26.63
CA PHE A 17 -13.53 15.16 -25.28
C PHE A 17 -13.54 14.03 -24.22
N LEU A 18 -14.33 12.96 -24.43
CA LEU A 18 -14.35 11.79 -23.55
C LEU A 18 -13.03 11.00 -23.58
N LEU A 19 -12.41 10.84 -24.74
CA LEU A 19 -11.11 10.18 -24.87
C LEU A 19 -9.98 11.01 -24.27
N GLY A 20 -10.02 12.34 -24.39
CA GLY A 20 -9.06 13.25 -23.75
C GLY A 20 -9.18 13.26 -22.22
N PHE A 21 -10.41 13.14 -21.69
CA PHE A 21 -10.63 13.07 -20.24
C PHE A 21 -10.16 11.74 -19.64
N MET A 22 -10.33 10.62 -20.36
CA MET A 22 -9.80 9.32 -19.92
C MET A 22 -8.26 9.28 -19.92
N ALA A 23 -7.60 9.91 -20.89
CA ALA A 23 -6.14 9.95 -20.93
C ALA A 23 -5.54 10.79 -19.78
N HIS A 24 -6.25 11.81 -19.27
CA HIS A 24 -5.80 12.62 -18.12
C HIS A 24 -5.95 11.88 -16.78
N SER A 25 -6.91 10.97 -16.68
CA SER A 25 -7.18 10.24 -15.42
C SER A 25 -6.17 9.11 -15.16
N PHE A 26 -5.44 8.64 -16.16
CA PHE A 26 -4.42 7.58 -15.99
C PHE A 26 -3.05 8.09 -15.54
N ASN A 27 -2.76 9.40 -15.63
CA ASN A 27 -1.47 9.96 -15.21
C ASN A 27 -1.39 10.33 -13.72
N VAL A 28 -2.44 10.15 -12.92
CA VAL A 28 -2.47 10.56 -11.50
C VAL A 28 -1.98 9.45 -10.56
N LEU A 29 -1.68 8.24 -11.04
CA LEU A 29 -1.39 7.08 -10.18
C LEU A 29 0.10 6.73 -10.01
N ALA A 30 1.01 7.49 -10.58
CA ALA A 30 2.44 7.36 -10.29
C ALA A 30 2.93 8.63 -9.58
N GLU A 31 2.58 8.80 -8.30
CA GLU A 31 3.28 9.76 -7.45
C GLU A 31 4.72 9.25 -7.26
N GLU A 32 5.60 9.71 -8.12
CA GLU A 32 7.02 9.42 -8.03
C GLU A 32 7.53 10.02 -6.71
N LYS A 33 7.81 9.14 -5.73
CA LYS A 33 8.30 9.53 -4.42
C LYS A 33 9.51 10.44 -4.59
N SER A 34 9.50 11.59 -3.94
CA SER A 34 10.58 12.56 -4.06
C SER A 34 11.94 11.89 -3.72
N PRO A 35 13.05 12.36 -4.31
CA PRO A 35 14.39 11.83 -4.01
C PRO A 35 14.68 11.82 -2.50
N GLU A 36 14.17 12.79 -1.76
CA GLU A 36 14.30 12.92 -0.30
C GLU A 36 13.56 11.80 0.44
N GLN A 37 12.34 11.45 0.01
CA GLN A 37 11.58 10.32 0.58
C GLN A 37 12.25 8.97 0.30
N LYS A 38 12.83 8.80 -0.90
CA LYS A 38 13.61 7.60 -1.25
C LYS A 38 14.88 7.50 -0.38
N ALA A 39 15.59 8.61 -0.17
CA ALA A 39 16.79 8.64 0.66
C ALA A 39 16.49 8.39 2.15
N ALA A 40 15.45 9.02 2.71
CA ALA A 40 15.03 8.82 4.09
C ALA A 40 14.64 7.35 4.34
N ARG A 41 13.91 6.74 3.41
CA ARG A 41 13.54 5.33 3.49
C ARG A 41 14.76 4.41 3.47
N LYS A 42 15.70 4.64 2.55
CA LYS A 42 16.93 3.84 2.45
C LYS A 42 17.78 3.95 3.72
N ALA A 43 17.81 5.13 4.36
CA ALA A 43 18.50 5.32 5.64
C ALA A 43 17.83 4.52 6.77
N ILE A 44 16.49 4.48 6.83
CA ILE A 44 15.74 3.69 7.81
C ILE A 44 15.97 2.19 7.58
N GLU A 45 15.91 1.71 6.34
CA GLU A 45 16.17 0.31 5.98
C GLU A 45 17.58 -0.11 6.40
N LYS A 46 18.59 0.72 6.10
CA LYS A 46 19.97 0.47 6.52
C LYS A 46 20.12 0.41 8.03
N GLY A 47 19.48 1.33 8.76
CA GLY A 47 19.49 1.33 10.22
C GLY A 47 18.85 0.08 10.82
N LEU A 48 17.78 -0.43 10.22
CA LEU A 48 17.16 -1.69 10.65
C LEU A 48 18.06 -2.90 10.36
N ASP A 49 18.65 -2.98 9.18
CA ASP A 49 19.59 -4.05 8.83
C ASP A 49 20.80 -4.07 9.79
N GLU A 50 21.37 -2.92 10.12
CA GLU A 50 22.51 -2.79 11.02
C GLU A 50 22.15 -3.08 12.47
N SER A 51 20.98 -2.63 12.95
CA SER A 51 20.58 -2.79 14.36
C SER A 51 20.05 -4.17 14.71
N LEU A 52 19.34 -4.81 13.77
CA LEU A 52 18.71 -6.11 13.98
C LEU A 52 19.48 -7.27 13.37
N GLY A 53 20.48 -7.00 12.53
CA GLY A 53 21.21 -8.03 11.79
C GLY A 53 20.31 -8.85 10.84
N MET A 54 19.14 -8.29 10.47
CA MET A 54 18.16 -8.93 9.58
C MET A 54 17.86 -8.02 8.40
N PRO A 55 18.02 -8.51 7.17
CA PRO A 55 17.68 -7.73 5.99
C PRO A 55 16.16 -7.46 5.94
N VAL A 56 15.81 -6.26 5.50
CA VAL A 56 14.40 -5.91 5.25
C VAL A 56 13.87 -6.73 4.09
N LEU A 57 12.76 -7.45 4.29
CA LEU A 57 12.14 -8.26 3.26
C LEU A 57 11.56 -7.38 2.15
N LYS A 58 12.11 -7.51 0.94
CA LYS A 58 11.75 -6.78 -0.28
C LYS A 58 11.12 -7.73 -1.31
N GLY A 59 10.60 -7.16 -2.39
CA GLY A 59 9.90 -7.91 -3.42
C GLY A 59 10.75 -8.95 -4.13
N ASP A 60 12.03 -8.69 -4.36
CA ASP A 60 12.96 -9.62 -5.01
C ASP A 60 13.12 -10.94 -4.23
N LEU A 61 13.22 -10.85 -2.90
CA LEU A 61 13.26 -12.02 -2.02
C LEU A 61 11.85 -12.61 -1.85
N TRP A 62 10.83 -11.76 -1.67
CA TRP A 62 9.44 -12.21 -1.56
C TRP A 62 9.01 -13.09 -2.72
N GLN A 63 9.30 -12.71 -3.96
CA GLN A 63 8.93 -13.48 -5.15
C GLN A 63 9.61 -14.85 -5.22
N LYS A 64 10.80 -15.00 -4.62
CA LYS A 64 11.53 -16.26 -4.54
C LYS A 64 11.07 -17.19 -3.42
N MET A 65 10.30 -16.67 -2.45
CA MET A 65 9.78 -17.47 -1.35
C MET A 65 8.70 -18.43 -1.81
N THR A 66 8.65 -19.61 -1.16
CA THR A 66 7.51 -20.53 -1.33
C THR A 66 6.24 -19.90 -0.75
N HIS A 67 5.07 -20.38 -1.18
CA HIS A 67 3.79 -19.93 -0.63
C HIS A 67 3.74 -20.08 0.90
N ASP A 68 4.16 -21.22 1.42
CA ASP A 68 4.17 -21.50 2.86
C ASP A 68 5.09 -20.54 3.63
N SER A 69 6.25 -20.19 3.06
CA SER A 69 7.15 -19.20 3.65
C SER A 69 6.52 -17.79 3.68
N LYS A 70 5.77 -17.42 2.64
CA LYS A 70 5.02 -16.17 2.59
C LYS A 70 3.90 -16.14 3.65
N VAL A 71 3.15 -17.24 3.76
CA VAL A 71 2.12 -17.40 4.80
C VAL A 71 2.74 -17.32 6.19
N ALA A 72 3.87 -17.99 6.44
CA ALA A 72 4.56 -17.96 7.72
C ALA A 72 5.03 -16.54 8.09
N PHE A 73 5.52 -15.75 7.12
CA PHE A 73 5.88 -14.34 7.34
C PHE A 73 4.66 -13.51 7.77
N ILE A 74 3.55 -13.61 7.04
CA ILE A 74 2.31 -12.88 7.36
C ILE A 74 1.74 -13.31 8.70
N TRP A 75 1.81 -14.61 9.02
CA TRP A 75 1.40 -15.14 10.31
C TRP A 75 2.26 -14.61 11.46
N GLY A 76 3.58 -14.60 11.32
CA GLY A 76 4.49 -14.01 12.30
C GLY A 76 4.21 -12.52 12.53
N PHE A 77 3.98 -11.75 11.45
CA PHE A 77 3.55 -10.36 11.54
C PHE A 77 2.21 -10.22 12.30
N GLY A 78 1.23 -11.08 12.02
CA GLY A 78 -0.06 -11.11 12.71
C GLY A 78 0.05 -11.42 14.20
N HIS A 79 1.00 -12.28 14.61
CA HIS A 79 1.24 -12.56 16.03
C HIS A 79 1.73 -11.34 16.81
N VAL A 80 2.62 -10.54 16.24
CA VAL A 80 3.07 -9.29 16.88
C VAL A 80 1.88 -8.35 17.08
N VAL A 81 1.00 -8.25 16.08
CA VAL A 81 -0.25 -7.47 16.17
C VAL A 81 -1.15 -7.99 17.29
N SER A 82 -1.35 -9.29 17.37
CA SER A 82 -2.19 -9.91 18.40
C SER A 82 -1.65 -9.72 19.83
N ILE A 83 -0.33 -9.78 20.02
CA ILE A 83 0.30 -9.54 21.31
C ILE A 83 0.08 -8.09 21.76
N GLU A 84 0.29 -7.11 20.88
CA GLU A 84 0.07 -5.70 21.22
C GLU A 84 -1.41 -5.41 21.50
N GLN A 85 -2.32 -6.00 20.73
CA GLN A 85 -3.76 -5.90 21.01
C GLN A 85 -4.10 -6.43 22.40
N TYR A 86 -3.63 -7.62 22.76
CA TYR A 86 -3.82 -8.20 24.08
C TYR A 86 -3.27 -7.28 25.19
N LEU A 87 -2.07 -6.70 25.00
CA LEU A 87 -1.48 -5.77 25.96
C LEU A 87 -2.31 -4.50 26.13
N MET A 88 -2.82 -3.93 25.04
CA MET A 88 -3.69 -2.74 25.08
C MET A 88 -5.04 -3.03 25.76
N GLU A 89 -5.59 -4.23 25.62
CA GLU A 89 -6.80 -4.66 26.33
C GLU A 89 -6.54 -4.81 27.83
N LYS A 90 -5.40 -5.41 28.19
CA LYS A 90 -5.01 -5.67 29.60
C LYS A 90 -4.56 -4.39 30.33
N TYR A 91 -3.95 -3.45 29.61
CA TYR A 91 -3.40 -2.20 30.13
C TYR A 91 -3.95 -1.02 29.31
N PRO A 92 -5.19 -0.56 29.63
CA PRO A 92 -5.85 0.48 28.82
C PRO A 92 -5.08 1.81 28.71
N GLU A 93 -4.18 2.08 29.66
CA GLU A 93 -3.28 3.25 29.63
C GLU A 93 -2.26 3.20 28.50
N LEU A 94 -2.00 2.01 27.92
CA LEU A 94 -1.15 1.84 26.73
C LEU A 94 -1.90 2.11 25.44
N LYS A 95 -3.23 2.26 25.49
CA LYS A 95 -4.07 2.47 24.30
C LYS A 95 -3.73 3.79 23.63
N ARG A 96 -3.16 3.72 22.46
CA ARG A 96 -2.77 4.85 21.62
C ARG A 96 -2.94 4.48 20.15
N ASP A 97 -2.99 5.49 19.29
CA ASP A 97 -3.00 5.32 17.83
C ASP A 97 -1.61 4.82 17.34
N SER A 98 -1.28 3.58 17.68
CA SER A 98 -0.05 2.91 17.27
C SER A 98 -0.16 2.40 15.82
N PHE A 99 0.98 2.05 15.23
CA PHE A 99 1.02 1.35 13.95
C PHE A 99 0.17 0.06 13.98
N VAL A 100 0.25 -0.71 15.08
CA VAL A 100 -0.47 -1.97 15.21
C VAL A 100 -1.99 -1.74 15.27
N ALA A 101 -2.46 -0.72 16.00
CA ALA A 101 -3.89 -0.37 16.00
C ALA A 101 -4.38 -0.05 14.58
N LYS A 102 -3.55 0.60 13.77
CA LYS A 102 -3.88 0.90 12.36
C LYS A 102 -3.83 -0.34 11.47
N VAL A 103 -2.93 -1.29 11.75
CA VAL A 103 -2.94 -2.60 11.05
C VAL A 103 -4.25 -3.34 11.32
N VAL A 104 -4.68 -3.42 12.56
CA VAL A 104 -5.97 -4.05 12.94
C VAL A 104 -7.14 -3.34 12.26
N GLU A 105 -7.18 -1.99 12.32
CA GLU A 105 -8.23 -1.20 11.66
C GLU A 105 -8.26 -1.43 10.15
N GLY A 106 -7.09 -1.42 9.49
CA GLY A 106 -7.01 -1.44 8.03
C GLY A 106 -7.10 -2.83 7.40
N MET A 107 -6.58 -3.85 8.05
CA MET A 107 -6.62 -5.22 7.53
C MET A 107 -7.91 -5.95 7.90
N ALA A 108 -8.60 -5.53 8.97
CA ALA A 108 -9.84 -6.16 9.44
C ALA A 108 -9.72 -7.70 9.46
N ASN A 109 -10.71 -8.43 8.92
CA ASN A 109 -10.75 -9.90 8.87
C ASN A 109 -10.18 -10.46 7.55
N THR A 110 -9.21 -9.79 6.92
CA THR A 110 -8.64 -10.28 5.65
C THR A 110 -7.88 -11.59 5.87
N PRO A 111 -8.24 -12.69 5.18
CA PRO A 111 -7.54 -13.96 5.32
C PRO A 111 -6.07 -13.87 4.88
N MET A 112 -5.17 -14.61 5.56
CA MET A 112 -3.73 -14.57 5.27
C MET A 112 -3.39 -14.88 3.80
N ASN A 113 -4.08 -15.85 3.18
CA ASN A 113 -3.86 -16.17 1.77
C ASN A 113 -4.24 -15.01 0.84
N GLU A 114 -5.27 -14.23 1.20
CA GLU A 114 -5.64 -13.04 0.45
C GLU A 114 -4.59 -11.93 0.62
N VAL A 115 -4.03 -11.78 1.81
CA VAL A 115 -2.92 -10.85 2.06
C VAL A 115 -1.73 -11.21 1.18
N VAL A 116 -1.32 -12.49 1.14
CA VAL A 116 -0.24 -12.98 0.28
C VAL A 116 -0.55 -12.69 -1.19
N ALA A 117 -1.74 -13.04 -1.67
CA ALA A 117 -2.13 -12.83 -3.06
C ALA A 117 -2.13 -11.35 -3.47
N ARG A 118 -2.49 -10.43 -2.57
CA ARG A 118 -2.43 -8.99 -2.84
C ARG A 118 -0.99 -8.47 -2.94
N VAL A 119 -0.10 -8.97 -2.09
CA VAL A 119 1.33 -8.62 -2.16
C VAL A 119 1.97 -9.18 -3.44
N ASP A 120 1.66 -10.43 -3.81
CA ASP A 120 2.13 -11.05 -5.05
C ASP A 120 1.70 -10.21 -6.26
N ARG A 121 0.40 -9.92 -6.36
CA ARG A 121 -0.15 -9.09 -7.45
C ARG A 121 0.49 -7.70 -7.50
N TYR A 122 0.79 -7.09 -6.34
CA TYR A 122 1.44 -5.80 -6.32
C TYR A 122 2.79 -5.83 -7.06
N TYR A 123 3.67 -6.76 -6.73
CA TYR A 123 4.98 -6.86 -7.38
C TYR A 123 4.91 -7.31 -8.84
N GLU A 124 3.92 -8.12 -9.20
CA GLU A 124 3.65 -8.48 -10.59
C GLU A 124 3.27 -7.25 -11.44
N MET A 125 2.42 -6.38 -10.89
CA MET A 125 1.97 -5.16 -11.58
C MET A 125 2.98 -4.00 -11.52
N HIS A 126 3.90 -4.03 -10.56
CA HIS A 126 4.87 -2.96 -10.32
C HIS A 126 6.32 -3.47 -10.28
N PRO A 127 6.83 -4.05 -11.38
CA PRO A 127 8.19 -4.63 -11.41
C PRO A 127 9.28 -3.60 -11.10
N ASN A 128 9.04 -2.31 -11.36
CA ASN A 128 9.97 -1.22 -11.05
C ASN A 128 10.03 -0.89 -9.54
N GLU A 129 9.10 -1.42 -8.74
CA GLU A 129 9.07 -1.23 -7.27
C GLU A 129 9.49 -2.51 -6.52
N ILE A 130 10.26 -3.39 -7.15
CA ILE A 130 10.72 -4.66 -6.57
C ILE A 130 11.52 -4.44 -5.27
N ASP A 131 12.19 -3.30 -5.13
CA ASP A 131 12.95 -2.90 -3.95
C ASP A 131 12.10 -2.35 -2.80
N LYS A 132 10.79 -2.21 -2.99
CA LYS A 132 9.89 -1.74 -1.94
C LYS A 132 9.71 -2.82 -0.89
N PRO A 133 9.86 -2.51 0.44
CA PRO A 133 9.61 -3.50 1.49
C PRO A 133 8.18 -4.04 1.47
N VAL A 134 8.01 -5.33 1.76
CA VAL A 134 6.71 -6.00 1.88
C VAL A 134 5.79 -5.27 2.88
N THR A 135 6.32 -4.84 4.02
CA THR A 135 5.54 -4.08 5.02
C THR A 135 5.02 -2.75 4.50
N SER A 136 5.77 -2.09 3.60
CA SER A 136 5.30 -0.87 2.93
C SER A 136 4.22 -1.15 1.89
N VAL A 137 4.30 -2.29 1.20
CA VAL A 137 3.23 -2.73 0.28
C VAL A 137 1.96 -2.98 1.08
N LEU A 138 2.03 -3.70 2.20
CA LEU A 138 0.89 -3.92 3.10
C LEU A 138 0.28 -2.60 3.57
N TRP A 139 1.13 -1.66 4.01
CA TRP A 139 0.68 -0.34 4.45
C TRP A 139 -0.05 0.42 3.34
N ASP A 140 0.57 0.55 2.18
CA ASP A 140 0.06 1.40 1.10
C ASP A 140 -1.21 0.81 0.44
N THR A 141 -1.30 -0.53 0.32
CA THR A 141 -2.37 -1.19 -0.44
C THR A 141 -3.53 -1.72 0.40
N MET A 142 -3.28 -2.04 1.67
CA MET A 142 -4.28 -2.70 2.52
C MET A 142 -4.63 -1.90 3.76
N ILE A 143 -3.65 -1.26 4.42
CA ILE A 143 -3.89 -0.59 5.70
C ILE A 143 -4.35 0.85 5.46
N ARG A 144 -3.53 1.66 4.82
CA ARG A 144 -3.79 3.09 4.61
C ARG A 144 -5.12 3.42 3.95
N PRO A 145 -5.59 2.71 2.91
CA PRO A 145 -6.88 3.01 2.29
C PRO A 145 -8.08 2.83 3.24
N ASN A 146 -7.96 1.95 4.21
CA ASN A 146 -9.05 1.51 5.08
C ASN A 146 -9.07 2.20 6.45
N ILE A 147 -8.02 2.95 6.84
CA ILE A 147 -7.97 3.65 8.12
C ILE A 147 -8.53 5.07 8.03
N LYS A 148 -9.09 5.57 9.14
CA LYS A 148 -9.71 6.90 9.21
C LYS A 148 -8.68 7.99 9.54
N THR A 149 -7.75 7.69 10.43
CA THR A 149 -6.71 8.62 10.90
C THR A 149 -5.33 7.99 10.78
N GLY A 150 -4.29 8.81 10.71
CA GLY A 150 -2.90 8.34 10.69
C GLY A 150 -2.42 7.84 12.06
N ILE A 151 -1.15 7.48 12.13
CA ILE A 151 -0.48 7.02 13.36
C ILE A 151 -0.35 8.20 14.32
N ALA A 152 -0.54 7.94 15.62
CA ALA A 152 -0.45 8.94 16.70
C ALA A 152 -1.36 10.17 16.48
N GLY A 153 -2.53 9.97 15.86
CA GLY A 153 -3.50 11.04 15.60
C GLY A 153 -3.10 12.02 14.48
N HIS A 154 -1.96 11.84 13.84
CA HIS A 154 -1.59 12.66 12.70
C HIS A 154 -2.51 12.42 11.51
N PRO A 155 -2.90 13.47 10.77
CA PRO A 155 -3.71 13.29 9.57
C PRO A 155 -2.94 12.48 8.52
N LEU A 156 -3.67 11.63 7.78
CA LEU A 156 -3.12 10.96 6.60
C LEU A 156 -2.81 12.03 5.55
N LYS A 157 -1.54 12.31 5.33
CA LYS A 157 -1.12 13.13 4.19
C LYS A 157 -1.52 12.37 2.91
N ASN A 158 -2.30 13.03 2.05
CA ASN A 158 -2.75 12.49 0.75
C ASN A 158 -3.60 11.20 0.90
N LYS A 159 -4.73 11.30 1.60
CA LYS A 159 -5.79 10.31 1.44
C LYS A 159 -6.35 10.51 0.03
N PRO A 160 -6.36 9.48 -0.85
CA PRO A 160 -6.94 9.62 -2.18
C PRO A 160 -8.42 9.98 -2.13
#